data_f15a03502bd75577123b5da60ae1d635
#
_entry.id   f15a03502bd75577123b5da60ae1d635
#
_cell.length_a   1.000
_cell.length_b   1.000
_cell.length_c   1.000
_cell.angle_alpha   90.00
_cell.angle_beta   90.00
_cell.angle_gamma   90.00
#
_symmetry.space_group_name_H-M   'P 1'
#
loop_
_entity.id
_entity.type
_entity.pdbx_description
1 polymer ?
#
loop_
_entity_poly.entity_id
_entity_poly.type
_entity_poly.pdbx_seq_one_letter_code
_entity_poly.pdbx_strand_id
1 'polypeptide(L)'
;MNYLIKRKFNYKSNLAYYEIAEFMRKYINSNTIIVCIGTDKCVGDCLGPLVGTFLEEHNFPLPVYGTLKDPIHALNLDKKLTEINKLHPNSSIIGIDACLGD
;
A
#
# COMPACT_ATOMS: atom_id res chain seq x y z
N MET A 1 1.97 -14.37 7.63
CA MET A 1 2.46 -13.32 8.55
C MET A 1 2.21 -11.95 7.95
N ASN A 2 1.63 -11.05 8.73
CA ASN A 2 1.20 -9.74 8.23
C ASN A 2 2.06 -8.64 8.84
N TYR A 3 2.44 -7.68 8.01
CA TYR A 3 3.23 -6.54 8.43
C TYR A 3 2.50 -5.24 8.07
N LEU A 4 2.52 -4.29 8.98
CA LEU A 4 2.01 -2.94 8.70
C LEU A 4 3.20 -1.99 8.67
N ILE A 5 3.40 -1.35 7.54
CA ILE A 5 4.45 -0.35 7.37
C ILE A 5 3.79 1.02 7.38
N LYS A 6 4.04 1.77 8.44
CA LYS A 6 3.63 3.17 8.53
C LYS A 6 4.83 4.04 8.28
N ARG A 7 4.75 4.86 7.25
CA ARG A 7 5.88 5.70 6.90
C ARG A 7 5.42 7.02 6.33
N LYS A 8 6.09 8.08 6.75
CA LYS A 8 5.93 9.39 6.15
C LYS A 8 6.97 9.55 5.06
N PHE A 9 6.53 9.96 3.89
CA PHE A 9 7.42 10.20 2.76
C PHE A 9 7.33 11.66 2.37
N ASN A 10 8.49 12.27 2.13
CA ASN A 10 8.52 13.61 1.56
C ASN A 10 8.36 13.47 0.05
N TYR A 11 7.16 13.76 -0.45
CA TYR A 11 6.84 13.59 -1.86
C TYR A 11 7.68 14.49 -2.77
N LYS A 12 8.29 15.53 -2.23
CA LYS A 12 9.19 16.41 -2.98
C LYS A 12 10.58 15.83 -3.13
N SER A 13 10.89 14.76 -2.39
CA SER A 13 12.20 14.13 -2.43
C SER A 13 12.20 12.96 -3.40
N ASN A 14 13.18 12.92 -4.28
CA ASN A 14 13.38 11.77 -5.16
C ASN A 14 13.72 10.50 -4.36
N LEU A 15 14.18 10.68 -3.11
CA LEU A 15 14.53 9.56 -2.23
C LEU A 15 13.31 8.81 -1.72
N ALA A 16 12.12 9.43 -1.71
CA ALA A 16 10.90 8.77 -1.24
C ALA A 16 10.63 7.49 -2.02
N TYR A 17 10.79 7.54 -3.33
CA TYR A 17 10.62 6.39 -4.19
C TYR A 17 11.58 5.25 -3.82
N TYR A 18 12.85 5.57 -3.62
CA TYR A 18 13.87 4.59 -3.23
C TYR A 18 13.61 4.02 -1.84
N GLU A 19 13.15 4.85 -0.91
CA GLU A 19 12.83 4.39 0.44
C GLU A 19 11.70 3.35 0.42
N ILE A 20 10.65 3.60 -0.37
CA ILE A 20 9.54 2.66 -0.51
C ILE A 20 10.07 1.35 -1.09
N ALA A 21 10.85 1.42 -2.15
CA ALA A 21 11.39 0.23 -2.81
C ALA A 21 12.28 -0.58 -1.88
N GLU A 22 13.18 0.09 -1.15
CA GLU A 22 14.08 -0.58 -0.20
C GLU A 22 13.31 -1.25 0.94
N PHE A 23 12.29 -0.57 1.44
CA PHE A 23 11.47 -1.12 2.50
C PHE A 23 10.75 -2.37 2.04
N MET A 24 10.17 -2.33 0.83
CA MET A 24 9.43 -3.45 0.29
C MET A 24 10.32 -4.66 0.03
N ARG A 25 11.55 -4.44 -0.44
CA ARG A 25 12.48 -5.52 -0.76
C ARG A 25 12.76 -6.44 0.43
N LYS A 26 12.75 -5.90 1.63
CA LYS A 26 13.04 -6.68 2.85
C LYS A 26 11.91 -7.65 3.21
N TYR A 27 10.68 -7.35 2.81
CA TYR A 27 9.50 -8.07 3.28
C TYR A 27 8.76 -8.81 2.19
N ILE A 28 9.12 -8.60 0.93
CA ILE A 28 8.41 -9.18 -0.22
C ILE A 28 8.90 -10.60 -0.47
N ASN A 29 7.94 -11.49 -0.69
CA ASN A 29 8.18 -12.82 -1.26
C ASN A 29 7.08 -13.14 -2.28
N SER A 30 7.12 -14.31 -2.89
CA SER A 30 6.16 -14.67 -3.94
C SER A 30 4.70 -14.73 -3.46
N ASN A 31 4.48 -14.81 -2.15
CA ASN A 31 3.14 -14.90 -1.56
C ASN A 31 2.72 -13.60 -0.88
N THR A 32 3.37 -12.50 -1.18
CA THR A 32 3.08 -11.21 -0.55
C THR A 32 2.00 -10.47 -1.32
N ILE A 33 1.13 -9.81 -0.57
CA ILE A 33 0.10 -8.93 -1.10
C ILE A 33 0.31 -7.54 -0.52
N ILE A 34 0.22 -6.53 -1.36
CA ILE A 34 0.40 -5.14 -0.96
C ILE A 34 -0.98 -4.51 -0.75
N VAL A 35 -1.18 -3.94 0.44
CA VAL A 35 -2.40 -3.22 0.79
C VAL A 35 -2.03 -1.79 1.11
N CYS A 36 -2.45 -0.86 0.26
CA CYS A 36 -2.18 0.56 0.43
C CYS A 36 -3.39 1.21 1.10
N ILE A 37 -3.16 1.86 2.23
CA ILE A 37 -4.22 2.41 3.07
C ILE A 37 -4.28 3.92 2.94
N GLY A 38 -5.47 4.44 2.71
CA GLY A 38 -5.71 5.88 2.62
C GLY A 38 -6.93 6.17 1.79
N THR A 39 -7.36 7.43 1.79
CA THR A 39 -8.52 7.86 1.03
C THR A 39 -8.11 8.82 -0.07
N ASP A 40 -8.81 8.76 -1.20
CA ASP A 40 -8.64 9.70 -2.30
C ASP A 40 -9.14 11.11 -1.96
N LYS A 41 -9.90 11.23 -0.87
CA LYS A 41 -10.46 12.51 -0.42
C LYS A 41 -9.53 13.26 0.52
N CYS A 42 -8.44 12.66 0.90
CA CYS A 42 -7.50 13.26 1.84
C CYS A 42 -6.64 14.29 1.11
N VAL A 43 -6.72 15.53 1.55
CA VAL A 43 -5.97 16.61 0.92
C VAL A 43 -4.64 16.76 1.63
N GLY A 44 -3.56 16.45 0.95
CA GLY A 44 -2.21 16.70 1.42
C GLY A 44 -1.53 15.60 2.21
N ASP A 45 -2.28 14.64 2.77
CA ASP A 45 -1.71 13.69 3.72
C ASP A 45 -1.69 12.23 3.29
N CYS A 46 -2.47 11.85 2.29
CA CYS A 46 -2.68 10.43 2.00
C CYS A 46 -2.08 10.04 0.67
N LEU A 47 -0.97 9.32 0.73
CA LEU A 47 -0.29 8.83 -0.45
C LEU A 47 -0.59 7.36 -0.76
N GLY A 48 -1.26 6.64 0.18
CA GLY A 48 -1.53 5.23 -0.01
C GLY A 48 -2.15 4.88 -1.36
N PRO A 49 -3.31 5.45 -1.71
CA PRO A 49 -3.95 5.15 -2.99
C PRO A 49 -3.11 5.55 -4.21
N LEU A 50 -2.32 6.61 -4.09
CA LEU A 50 -1.41 7.01 -5.16
C LEU A 50 -0.30 5.99 -5.35
N VAL A 51 0.26 5.48 -4.25
CA VAL A 51 1.27 4.43 -4.30
C VAL A 51 0.68 3.16 -4.94
N GLY A 52 -0.52 2.77 -4.52
CA GLY A 52 -1.18 1.60 -5.09
C GLY A 52 -1.42 1.72 -6.58
N THR A 53 -1.92 2.87 -7.01
CA THR A 53 -2.14 3.15 -8.43
C THR A 53 -0.84 3.14 -9.22
N PHE A 54 0.21 3.74 -8.66
CA PHE A 54 1.52 3.76 -9.28
C PHE A 54 2.06 2.33 -9.49
N LEU A 55 1.98 1.49 -8.47
CA LEU A 55 2.44 0.11 -8.56
C LEU A 55 1.66 -0.66 -9.63
N GLU A 56 0.35 -0.48 -9.66
CA GLU A 56 -0.49 -1.17 -10.62
C GLU A 56 -0.19 -0.73 -12.06
N GLU A 57 -0.01 0.56 -12.28
CA GLU A 57 0.31 1.10 -13.60
C GLU A 57 1.69 0.66 -14.11
N HIS A 58 2.61 0.37 -13.21
CA HIS A 58 3.95 -0.09 -13.56
C HIS A 58 4.08 -1.61 -13.55
N ASN A 59 2.95 -2.32 -13.60
CA ASN A 59 2.89 -3.78 -13.70
C ASN A 59 3.67 -4.48 -12.57
N PHE A 60 3.48 -3.97 -11.35
CA PHE A 60 4.09 -4.59 -10.18
C PHE A 60 3.67 -6.08 -10.11
N PRO A 61 4.61 -7.01 -9.91
CA PRO A 61 4.35 -8.44 -10.09
C PRO A 61 3.46 -9.09 -9.03
N LEU A 62 3.20 -8.41 -7.93
CA LEU A 62 2.38 -8.94 -6.84
C LEU A 62 1.03 -8.24 -6.80
N PRO A 63 0.00 -8.88 -6.22
CA PRO A 63 -1.30 -8.21 -6.08
C PRO A 63 -1.21 -6.93 -5.25
N VAL A 64 -1.85 -5.88 -5.73
CA VAL A 64 -1.90 -4.58 -5.07
C VAL A 64 -3.35 -4.18 -4.85
N TYR A 65 -3.70 -3.85 -3.62
CA TYR A 65 -5.03 -3.37 -3.25
C TYR A 65 -4.91 -1.98 -2.65
N GLY A 66 -5.96 -1.18 -2.79
CA GLY A 66 -5.95 0.18 -2.28
C GLY A 66 -5.41 1.18 -3.29
N THR A 67 -6.12 1.31 -4.41
CA THR A 67 -5.80 2.28 -5.46
C THR A 67 -6.75 3.47 -5.39
N LEU A 68 -6.55 4.45 -6.26
CA LEU A 68 -7.47 5.58 -6.36
C LEU A 68 -8.86 5.15 -6.80
N LYS A 69 -8.95 4.09 -7.62
CA LYS A 69 -10.24 3.58 -8.09
C LYS A 69 -10.99 2.79 -7.02
N ASP A 70 -10.24 2.10 -6.17
CA ASP A 70 -10.83 1.25 -5.12
C ASP A 70 -10.02 1.40 -3.84
N PRO A 71 -10.15 2.55 -3.18
CA PRO A 71 -9.32 2.85 -2.01
C PRO A 71 -9.71 2.02 -0.79
N ILE A 72 -8.73 1.74 0.04
CA ILE A 72 -8.91 1.08 1.33
C ILE A 72 -8.61 2.10 2.42
N HIS A 73 -9.58 2.36 3.28
CA HIS A 73 -9.48 3.35 4.36
C HIS A 73 -10.09 2.78 5.64
N ALA A 74 -10.08 3.57 6.70
CA ALA A 74 -10.50 3.10 8.01
C ALA A 74 -11.92 2.51 8.02
N LEU A 75 -12.82 3.04 7.19
CA LEU A 75 -14.22 2.62 7.19
C LEU A 75 -14.46 1.27 6.50
N ASN A 76 -13.62 0.88 5.55
CA ASN A 76 -13.80 -0.36 4.82
C ASN A 76 -12.66 -1.37 5.00
N LEU A 77 -11.68 -1.05 5.84
CA LEU A 77 -10.49 -1.86 6.02
C LEU A 77 -10.81 -3.32 6.40
N ASP A 78 -11.65 -3.51 7.41
CA ASP A 78 -11.98 -4.87 7.89
C ASP A 78 -12.66 -5.69 6.82
N LYS A 79 -13.59 -5.10 6.10
CA LYS A 79 -14.30 -5.77 5.02
C LYS A 79 -13.33 -6.16 3.89
N LYS A 80 -12.47 -5.23 3.52
CA LYS A 80 -11.49 -5.46 2.44
C LYS A 80 -10.48 -6.53 2.82
N LEU A 81 -9.98 -6.51 4.06
CA LEU A 81 -9.05 -7.53 4.53
C LEU A 81 -9.70 -8.91 4.54
N THR A 82 -10.97 -9.01 4.92
CA THR A 82 -11.71 -10.27 4.87
C THR A 82 -11.79 -10.81 3.45
N GLU A 83 -12.13 -9.95 2.48
CA GLU A 83 -12.19 -10.33 1.08
C GLU A 83 -10.82 -10.78 0.56
N ILE A 84 -9.77 -10.05 0.90
CA ILE A 84 -8.40 -10.37 0.49
C ILE A 84 -7.96 -11.70 1.06
N ASN A 85 -8.26 -11.96 2.33
CA ASN A 85 -7.90 -13.23 2.97
C ASN A 85 -8.62 -14.42 2.34
N LYS A 86 -9.85 -14.24 1.86
CA LYS A 86 -10.57 -15.29 1.15
C LYS A 86 -9.94 -15.60 -0.20
N LEU A 87 -9.48 -14.59 -0.90
CA LEU A 87 -8.84 -14.76 -2.21
C LEU A 87 -7.41 -15.29 -2.10
N HIS A 88 -6.73 -14.95 -1.02
CA HIS A 88 -5.31 -15.26 -0.82
C HIS A 88 -5.07 -15.82 0.58
N PRO A 89 -5.57 -17.01 0.90
CA PRO A 89 -5.60 -17.51 2.28
C PRO A 89 -4.23 -17.76 2.92
N ASN A 90 -3.20 -17.99 2.11
CA ASN A 90 -1.86 -18.30 2.62
C ASN A 90 -0.86 -17.18 2.34
N SER A 91 -1.33 -15.99 2.06
CA SER A 91 -0.44 -14.89 1.71
C SER A 91 -0.07 -14.04 2.91
N SER A 92 1.11 -13.45 2.84
CA SER A 92 1.53 -12.40 3.77
C SER A 92 1.01 -11.06 3.25
N ILE A 93 0.60 -10.18 4.15
CA ILE A 93 0.10 -8.86 3.78
C ILE A 93 1.08 -7.80 4.26
N ILE A 94 1.50 -6.92 3.37
CA ILE A 94 2.24 -5.72 3.71
C ILE A 94 1.30 -4.54 3.56
N GLY A 95 0.98 -3.90 4.67
CA GLY A 95 0.16 -2.69 4.67
C GLY A 95 1.05 -1.46 4.53
N ILE A 96 0.71 -0.58 3.61
CA ILE A 96 1.40 0.69 3.40
C ILE A 96 0.45 1.82 3.78
N ASP A 97 0.82 2.54 4.82
CA ASP A 97 0.10 3.73 5.27
C ASP A 97 1.03 4.92 5.06
N ALA A 98 0.96 5.51 3.89
CA ALA A 98 1.85 6.58 3.49
C ALA A 98 1.17 7.94 3.57
N CYS A 99 1.90 8.94 4.01
CA CYS A 99 1.40 10.31 4.07
C CYS A 99 2.50 11.27 3.64
N LEU A 100 2.10 12.51 3.36
CA LEU A 100 3.06 13.55 3.04
C LEU A 100 3.82 13.93 4.31
N GLY A 101 5.13 13.86 4.24
CA GLY A 101 6.00 14.33 5.30
C GLY A 101 6.54 15.72 4.98
N ASP A 102 6.90 16.42 6.02
CA ASP A 102 7.55 17.70 5.88
C ASP A 102 9.00 17.55 5.41
#